data_706c10a22772185acdf3ac4d4917dc3d
#
_entry.id   706c10a22772185acdf3ac4d4917dc3d
#
_cell.length_a   1.000
_cell.length_b   1.000
_cell.length_c   1.000
_cell.angle_alpha   90.00
_cell.angle_beta   90.00
_cell.angle_gamma   90.00
#
_symmetry.space_group_name_H-M   'P 1'
#
loop_
_entity.id
_entity.type
_entity.pdbx_description
1 polymer ?
#
loop_
_entity_poly.entity_id
_entity_poly.type
_entity_poly.pdbx_seq_one_letter_code
_entity_poly.pdbx_strand_id
1 'polypeptide(L)'
;MKKCFTLLALVCATAAQAHVTLDTASATAGTYQKLAFRVGHGCDGKATTGLTVTLPEGASHAKPMPKAGWNIAITDSGALHEISWKGGALPDAYFDEFVMQVKLSGEPGKLYFRIVQECGKVSVAWDEIAGEKMKAPAPVLDVLPAPAGVPQHVH
;
A
#
# COMPACT_ATOMS: atom_id res chain seq x y z
N MET A 1 34.51 -23.69 -45.43
CA MET A 1 33.40 -22.71 -45.20
C MET A 1 32.91 -22.95 -43.78
N LYS A 2 33.29 -22.07 -42.81
CA LYS A 2 32.92 -22.19 -41.40
C LYS A 2 31.65 -21.36 -41.18
N LYS A 3 30.54 -22.03 -40.87
CA LYS A 3 29.25 -21.35 -40.54
C LYS A 3 29.31 -20.96 -39.06
N CYS A 4 29.47 -19.65 -38.79
CA CYS A 4 29.26 -19.08 -37.44
C CYS A 4 27.76 -19.03 -37.18
N PHE A 5 27.29 -19.83 -36.22
CA PHE A 5 25.96 -19.74 -35.65
C PHE A 5 26.00 -18.69 -34.51
N THR A 6 25.47 -17.50 -34.76
CA THR A 6 25.32 -16.48 -33.75
C THR A 6 24.08 -16.83 -32.93
N LEU A 7 24.27 -17.31 -31.71
CA LEU A 7 23.19 -17.57 -30.75
C LEU A 7 22.70 -16.22 -30.19
N LEU A 8 21.54 -15.74 -30.64
CA LEU A 8 20.88 -14.55 -30.11
C LEU A 8 20.20 -14.91 -28.79
N ALA A 9 20.83 -14.58 -27.68
CA ALA A 9 20.24 -14.74 -26.34
C ALA A 9 19.12 -13.71 -26.15
N LEU A 10 17.87 -14.17 -26.18
CA LEU A 10 16.69 -13.37 -25.87
C LEU A 10 16.64 -13.16 -24.34
N VAL A 11 17.10 -12.00 -23.87
CA VAL A 11 16.97 -11.60 -22.45
C VAL A 11 15.51 -11.24 -22.24
N CYS A 12 14.72 -12.13 -21.67
CA CYS A 12 13.39 -11.80 -21.13
C CYS A 12 13.59 -10.90 -19.91
N ALA A 13 13.47 -9.59 -20.11
CA ALA A 13 13.31 -8.66 -19.00
C ALA A 13 11.93 -8.92 -18.37
N THR A 14 11.90 -9.67 -17.26
CA THR A 14 10.74 -9.72 -16.39
C THR A 14 10.61 -8.35 -15.77
N ALA A 15 9.61 -7.56 -16.18
CA ALA A 15 9.24 -6.37 -15.46
C ALA A 15 8.85 -6.83 -14.03
N ALA A 16 9.71 -6.58 -13.06
CA ALA A 16 9.39 -6.74 -11.66
C ALA A 16 8.31 -5.70 -11.35
N GLN A 17 7.06 -6.12 -11.33
CA GLN A 17 5.96 -5.26 -10.86
C GLN A 17 6.03 -5.28 -9.34
N ALA A 18 6.74 -4.34 -8.76
CA ALA A 18 6.72 -4.14 -7.34
C ALA A 18 5.50 -3.28 -6.99
N HIS A 19 4.42 -3.95 -6.67
CA HIS A 19 3.19 -3.34 -6.18
C HIS A 19 3.43 -2.68 -4.82
N VAL A 20 2.68 -1.61 -4.52
CA VAL A 20 2.53 -1.21 -3.12
C VAL A 20 1.78 -2.33 -2.40
N THR A 21 2.39 -2.86 -1.34
CA THR A 21 1.84 -4.01 -0.61
C THR A 21 1.60 -3.68 0.85
N LEU A 22 0.72 -4.43 1.50
CA LEU A 22 0.53 -4.38 2.94
C LEU A 22 1.34 -5.52 3.58
N ASP A 23 2.10 -5.24 4.65
CA ASP A 23 2.90 -6.24 5.36
C ASP A 23 2.04 -7.25 6.14
N THR A 24 0.85 -6.83 6.55
CA THR A 24 -0.10 -7.62 7.32
C THR A 24 -1.21 -8.14 6.40
N ALA A 25 -1.31 -9.46 6.25
CA ALA A 25 -2.32 -10.08 5.39
C ALA A 25 -3.71 -10.16 6.05
N SER A 26 -3.77 -10.31 7.39
CA SER A 26 -5.03 -10.43 8.14
C SER A 26 -4.93 -9.82 9.53
N ALA A 27 -6.09 -9.43 10.07
CA ALA A 27 -6.22 -8.88 11.42
C ALA A 27 -7.59 -9.22 12.01
N THR A 28 -7.73 -9.10 13.33
CA THR A 28 -8.98 -9.41 14.03
C THR A 28 -9.94 -8.22 14.01
N ALA A 29 -11.20 -8.44 13.72
CA ALA A 29 -12.27 -7.45 13.78
C ALA A 29 -12.34 -6.78 15.17
N GLY A 30 -12.66 -5.49 15.20
CA GLY A 30 -12.80 -4.71 16.43
C GLY A 30 -11.48 -4.37 17.13
N THR A 31 -10.31 -4.65 16.55
CA THR A 31 -9.01 -4.34 17.17
C THR A 31 -8.35 -3.09 16.56
N TYR A 32 -7.36 -2.53 17.26
CA TYR A 32 -6.40 -1.62 16.67
C TYR A 32 -5.31 -2.42 15.94
N GLN A 33 -5.02 -2.03 14.70
CA GLN A 33 -4.03 -2.68 13.86
C GLN A 33 -2.99 -1.69 13.36
N LYS A 34 -1.71 -2.05 13.47
CA LYS A 34 -0.63 -1.37 12.76
C LYS A 34 -0.62 -1.87 11.32
N LEU A 35 -0.63 -0.95 10.36
CA LEU A 35 -0.54 -1.24 8.93
C LEU A 35 0.73 -0.58 8.38
N ALA A 36 1.55 -1.34 7.67
CA ALA A 36 2.73 -0.85 6.98
C ALA A 36 2.56 -1.06 5.47
N PHE A 37 2.44 0.02 4.72
CA PHE A 37 2.36 0.02 3.27
C PHE A 37 3.78 0.08 2.72
N ARG A 38 4.24 -1.01 2.14
CA ARG A 38 5.58 -1.13 1.58
C ARG A 38 5.60 -0.65 0.14
N VAL A 39 6.47 0.32 -0.15
CA VAL A 39 6.81 0.78 -1.49
C VAL A 39 8.15 0.18 -1.86
N GLY A 40 8.16 -0.73 -2.83
CA GLY A 40 9.36 -1.48 -3.23
C GLY A 40 10.21 -0.80 -4.29
N HIS A 41 9.66 0.16 -5.01
CA HIS A 41 10.35 0.97 -6.03
C HIS A 41 9.54 2.24 -6.36
N GLY A 42 10.12 3.13 -7.16
CA GLY A 42 9.43 4.31 -7.67
C GLY A 42 8.59 4.05 -8.93
N CYS A 43 8.30 5.10 -9.68
CA CYS A 43 7.53 5.03 -10.92
C CYS A 43 8.48 5.24 -12.11
N ASP A 44 8.65 4.23 -12.96
CA ASP A 44 9.56 4.30 -14.13
C ASP A 44 10.98 4.77 -13.75
N GLY A 45 11.56 4.22 -12.68
CA GLY A 45 12.89 4.56 -12.20
C GLY A 45 12.99 5.92 -11.46
N LYS A 46 11.88 6.63 -11.27
CA LYS A 46 11.85 7.90 -10.54
C LYS A 46 11.58 7.67 -9.06
N ALA A 47 12.21 8.47 -8.21
CA ALA A 47 11.98 8.41 -6.77
C ALA A 47 10.51 8.67 -6.41
N THR A 48 9.99 7.94 -5.43
CA THR A 48 8.69 8.23 -4.81
C THR A 48 8.80 9.49 -3.98
N THR A 49 7.93 10.48 -4.22
CA THR A 49 7.90 11.78 -3.55
C THR A 49 6.63 12.02 -2.75
N GLY A 50 5.65 11.13 -2.89
CA GLY A 50 4.40 11.17 -2.15
C GLY A 50 3.72 9.82 -2.12
N LEU A 51 2.99 9.56 -1.04
CA LEU A 51 2.08 8.43 -0.89
C LEU A 51 0.82 8.93 -0.21
N THR A 52 -0.34 8.70 -0.81
CA THR A 52 -1.64 9.00 -0.23
C THR A 52 -2.43 7.70 -0.11
N VAL A 53 -2.92 7.40 1.07
CA VAL A 53 -3.74 6.22 1.37
C VAL A 53 -5.15 6.66 1.70
N THR A 54 -6.12 6.24 0.91
CA THR A 54 -7.55 6.40 1.20
C THR A 54 -8.04 5.22 2.04
N LEU A 55 -8.61 5.52 3.20
CA LEU A 55 -9.11 4.49 4.11
C LEU A 55 -10.45 3.96 3.60
N PRO A 56 -10.63 2.63 3.55
CA PRO A 56 -11.92 2.04 3.23
C PRO A 56 -12.89 2.16 4.41
N GLU A 57 -14.18 2.04 4.13
CA GLU A 57 -15.18 1.81 5.16
C GLU A 57 -14.80 0.58 6.00
N GLY A 58 -14.90 0.69 7.32
CA GLY A 58 -14.42 -0.34 8.26
C GLY A 58 -13.02 -0.11 8.82
N ALA A 59 -12.27 0.89 8.33
CA ALA A 59 -11.03 1.39 8.93
C ALA A 59 -11.23 2.83 9.41
N SER A 60 -10.97 3.11 10.67
CA SER A 60 -11.20 4.42 11.27
C SER A 60 -10.09 4.81 12.26
N HIS A 61 -10.17 6.03 12.82
CA HIS A 61 -9.21 6.52 13.83
C HIS A 61 -7.75 6.35 13.42
N ALA A 62 -7.45 6.60 12.14
CA ALA A 62 -6.12 6.43 11.58
C ALA A 62 -5.12 7.43 12.20
N LYS A 63 -4.01 6.92 12.68
CA LYS A 63 -2.90 7.69 13.23
C LYS A 63 -1.62 7.32 12.48
N PRO A 64 -1.11 8.20 11.60
CA PRO A 64 0.14 7.94 10.90
C PRO A 64 1.33 7.97 11.86
N MET A 65 2.29 7.12 11.62
CA MET A 65 3.57 7.16 12.30
C MET A 65 4.42 8.29 11.72
N PRO A 66 5.04 9.15 12.54
CA PRO A 66 5.99 10.14 12.06
C PRO A 66 7.09 9.50 11.20
N LYS A 67 7.43 10.16 10.09
CA LYS A 67 8.44 9.69 9.14
C LYS A 67 9.41 10.81 8.82
N ALA A 68 10.69 10.62 9.16
CA ALA A 68 11.72 11.62 8.94
C ALA A 68 11.82 12.01 7.45
N GLY A 69 11.89 13.31 7.17
CA GLY A 69 11.95 13.84 5.81
C GLY A 69 10.62 13.84 5.03
N TRP A 70 9.50 13.50 5.67
CA TRP A 70 8.17 13.50 5.07
C TRP A 70 7.20 14.39 5.85
N ASN A 71 6.42 15.19 5.14
CA ASN A 71 5.30 15.94 5.70
C ASN A 71 4.06 15.06 5.68
N ILE A 72 3.36 14.98 6.82
CA ILE A 72 2.15 14.16 6.96
C ILE A 72 0.95 15.09 6.99
N ALA A 73 -0.10 14.74 6.21
CA ALA A 73 -1.40 15.37 6.31
C ALA A 73 -2.48 14.31 6.52
N ILE A 74 -3.48 14.67 7.32
CA ILE A 74 -4.66 13.87 7.59
C ILE A 74 -5.86 14.67 7.05
N THR A 75 -6.58 14.07 6.11
CA THR A 75 -7.85 14.61 5.62
C THR A 75 -8.97 13.76 6.18
N ASP A 76 -9.85 14.40 6.93
CA ASP A 76 -11.03 13.78 7.54
C ASP A 76 -12.23 14.69 7.29
N SER A 77 -12.90 14.49 6.17
CA SER A 77 -14.03 15.32 5.74
C SER A 77 -15.20 14.47 5.24
N GLY A 78 -16.09 14.11 6.16
CA GLY A 78 -17.30 13.35 5.83
C GLY A 78 -17.01 11.98 5.24
N ALA A 79 -17.15 11.83 3.93
CA ALA A 79 -16.93 10.55 3.24
C ALA A 79 -15.46 10.29 2.85
N LEU A 80 -14.59 11.28 2.98
CA LEU A 80 -13.17 11.16 2.58
C LEU A 80 -12.27 11.10 3.82
N HIS A 81 -11.58 9.98 3.98
CA HIS A 81 -10.59 9.76 5.03
C HIS A 81 -9.26 9.37 4.37
N GLU A 82 -8.29 10.28 4.40
CA GLU A 82 -6.99 10.06 3.76
C GLU A 82 -5.82 10.40 4.69
N ILE A 83 -4.77 9.63 4.56
CA ILE A 83 -3.45 9.93 5.14
C ILE A 83 -2.47 10.12 3.98
N SER A 84 -1.72 11.20 3.99
CA SER A 84 -0.68 11.42 3.00
C SER A 84 0.68 11.71 3.64
N TRP A 85 1.72 11.20 3.02
CA TRP A 85 3.13 11.51 3.27
C TRP A 85 3.69 12.16 2.00
N LYS A 86 4.20 13.39 2.08
CA LYS A 86 4.66 14.17 0.92
C LYS A 86 5.98 14.90 1.21
N GLY A 87 6.70 15.24 0.13
CA GLY A 87 7.91 16.05 0.19
C GLY A 87 9.18 15.27 0.56
N GLY A 88 9.11 13.97 0.74
CA GLY A 88 10.27 13.11 0.84
C GLY A 88 10.80 12.69 -0.54
N ALA A 89 11.83 11.84 -0.54
CA ALA A 89 12.38 11.22 -1.74
C ALA A 89 12.88 9.81 -1.42
N LEU A 90 12.09 8.80 -1.79
CA LEU A 90 12.52 7.40 -1.74
C LEU A 90 13.07 7.02 -3.12
N PRO A 91 14.39 6.84 -3.28
CA PRO A 91 14.99 6.42 -4.55
C PRO A 91 14.42 5.09 -5.04
N ASP A 92 14.33 4.91 -6.36
CA ASP A 92 13.80 3.71 -6.99
C ASP A 92 14.51 2.41 -6.56
N ALA A 93 15.80 2.50 -6.26
CA ALA A 93 16.62 1.36 -5.84
C ALA A 93 16.38 0.90 -4.39
N TYR A 94 15.55 1.61 -3.61
CA TYR A 94 15.31 1.29 -2.20
C TYR A 94 13.83 1.04 -1.95
N PHE A 95 13.54 0.27 -0.90
CA PHE A 95 12.19 0.15 -0.38
C PHE A 95 12.04 0.92 0.92
N ASP A 96 10.80 1.29 1.24
CA ASP A 96 10.47 1.89 2.54
C ASP A 96 9.01 1.59 2.90
N GLU A 97 8.65 1.82 4.16
CA GLU A 97 7.32 1.57 4.68
C GLU A 97 6.66 2.86 5.17
N PHE A 98 5.37 3.01 4.82
CA PHE A 98 4.51 4.11 5.28
C PHE A 98 3.52 3.53 6.27
N VAL A 99 3.66 3.90 7.54
CA VAL A 99 3.02 3.20 8.65
C VAL A 99 1.92 4.04 9.27
N MET A 100 0.78 3.40 9.56
CA MET A 100 -0.27 3.98 10.38
C MET A 100 -0.88 2.93 11.32
N GLN A 101 -1.54 3.40 12.37
CA GLN A 101 -2.44 2.59 13.18
C GLN A 101 -3.88 2.93 12.80
N VAL A 102 -4.74 1.94 12.70
CA VAL A 102 -6.18 2.10 12.46
C VAL A 102 -6.98 1.29 13.46
N LYS A 103 -8.23 1.72 13.73
CA LYS A 103 -9.25 0.91 14.39
C LYS A 103 -10.05 0.18 13.32
N LEU A 104 -10.10 -1.14 13.37
CA LEU A 104 -10.95 -1.96 12.50
C LEU A 104 -12.37 -2.01 13.07
N SER A 105 -13.37 -2.05 12.18
CA SER A 105 -14.76 -2.28 12.56
C SER A 105 -14.94 -3.68 13.18
N GLY A 106 -16.10 -3.92 13.78
CA GLY A 106 -16.46 -5.23 14.31
C GLY A 106 -16.85 -6.25 13.25
N GLU A 107 -16.98 -5.84 11.99
CA GLU A 107 -17.46 -6.68 10.89
C GLU A 107 -16.27 -7.32 10.16
N PRO A 108 -16.26 -8.66 10.01
CA PRO A 108 -15.28 -9.37 9.19
C PRO A 108 -15.46 -9.05 7.70
N GLY A 109 -14.35 -9.10 6.94
CA GLY A 109 -14.39 -8.89 5.50
C GLY A 109 -13.07 -8.35 4.95
N LYS A 110 -13.02 -8.08 3.65
CA LYS A 110 -11.85 -7.56 2.98
C LYS A 110 -11.88 -6.04 2.92
N LEU A 111 -10.84 -5.41 3.42
CA LEU A 111 -10.62 -3.97 3.32
C LEU A 111 -9.56 -3.68 2.26
N TYR A 112 -9.94 -2.93 1.23
CA TYR A 112 -9.07 -2.53 0.13
C TYR A 112 -8.63 -1.08 0.33
N PHE A 113 -7.33 -0.85 0.50
CA PHE A 113 -6.75 0.47 0.66
C PHE A 113 -6.34 1.01 -0.70
N ARG A 114 -7.05 2.05 -1.18
CA ARG A 114 -6.65 2.71 -2.42
C ARG A 114 -5.47 3.62 -2.16
N ILE A 115 -4.45 3.54 -3.01
CA ILE A 115 -3.22 4.30 -2.80
C ILE A 115 -2.85 5.05 -4.07
N VAL A 116 -2.44 6.31 -3.91
CA VAL A 116 -1.79 7.07 -4.96
C VAL A 116 -0.31 7.24 -4.58
N GLN A 117 0.57 6.69 -5.41
CA GLN A 117 2.01 6.89 -5.33
C GLN A 117 2.44 7.99 -6.29
N GLU A 118 3.07 9.04 -5.79
CA GLU A 118 3.57 10.18 -6.56
C GLU A 118 5.08 10.04 -6.77
N CYS A 119 5.55 10.23 -8.01
CA CYS A 119 6.96 10.23 -8.39
C CYS A 119 7.28 11.50 -9.21
N GLY A 120 7.34 12.63 -8.53
CA GLY A 120 7.46 13.95 -9.16
C GLY A 120 6.19 14.33 -9.93
N LYS A 121 6.27 14.35 -11.28
CA LYS A 121 5.13 14.67 -12.16
C LYS A 121 4.33 13.45 -12.60
N VAL A 122 4.75 12.26 -12.21
CA VAL A 122 4.08 10.99 -12.55
C VAL A 122 3.43 10.45 -11.29
N SER A 123 2.28 9.81 -11.43
CA SER A 123 1.64 9.08 -10.34
C SER A 123 1.12 7.74 -10.82
N VAL A 124 1.03 6.79 -9.89
CA VAL A 124 0.39 5.49 -10.09
C VAL A 124 -0.71 5.34 -9.05
N ALA A 125 -1.90 4.97 -9.50
CA ALA A 125 -3.01 4.61 -8.61
C ALA A 125 -3.01 3.08 -8.43
N TRP A 126 -2.90 2.64 -7.18
CA TRP A 126 -3.02 1.25 -6.74
C TRP A 126 -4.43 1.08 -6.18
N ASP A 127 -5.41 0.87 -7.04
CA ASP A 127 -6.83 0.94 -6.70
C ASP A 127 -7.70 -0.14 -7.37
N GLU A 128 -7.10 -1.05 -8.14
CA GLU A 128 -7.81 -2.15 -8.77
C GLU A 128 -8.24 -3.20 -7.73
N ILE A 129 -9.54 -3.51 -7.66
CA ILE A 129 -10.11 -4.41 -6.64
C ILE A 129 -10.45 -5.79 -7.19
N ALA A 130 -10.74 -5.91 -8.49
CA ALA A 130 -11.12 -7.16 -9.12
C ALA A 130 -10.61 -7.23 -10.58
N GLY A 131 -10.21 -8.42 -11.01
CA GLY A 131 -9.77 -8.69 -12.37
C GLY A 131 -8.76 -9.83 -12.44
N GLU A 132 -8.69 -10.53 -13.57
CA GLU A 132 -7.76 -11.65 -13.76
C GLU A 132 -6.31 -11.20 -13.94
N LYS A 133 -6.08 -9.96 -14.39
CA LYS A 133 -4.75 -9.39 -14.66
C LYS A 133 -4.68 -7.95 -14.18
N MET A 134 -4.69 -7.78 -12.88
CA MET A 134 -4.51 -6.46 -12.27
C MET A 134 -3.08 -5.97 -12.47
N LYS A 135 -2.93 -4.72 -12.93
CA LYS A 135 -1.64 -4.05 -13.08
C LYS A 135 -1.27 -3.23 -11.85
N ALA A 136 -2.27 -2.70 -11.16
CA ALA A 136 -2.12 -1.85 -10.00
C ALA A 136 -3.15 -2.21 -8.91
N PRO A 137 -3.06 -3.43 -8.31
CA PRO A 137 -4.01 -3.89 -7.31
C PRO A 137 -3.94 -3.04 -6.04
N ALA A 138 -5.10 -2.75 -5.47
CA ALA A 138 -5.19 -2.15 -4.14
C ALA A 138 -4.68 -3.15 -3.07
N PRO A 139 -3.82 -2.73 -2.13
CA PRO A 139 -3.48 -3.55 -0.98
C PRO A 139 -4.74 -3.95 -0.19
N VAL A 140 -4.78 -5.20 0.25
CA VAL A 140 -5.95 -5.78 0.92
C VAL A 140 -5.58 -6.33 2.30
N LEU A 141 -6.45 -6.05 3.28
CA LEU A 141 -6.41 -6.64 4.61
C LEU A 141 -7.64 -7.56 4.77
N ASP A 142 -7.41 -8.80 5.16
CA ASP A 142 -8.49 -9.73 5.49
C ASP A 142 -8.85 -9.60 6.98
N VAL A 143 -10.01 -9.02 7.27
CA VAL A 143 -10.49 -8.84 8.64
C VAL A 143 -11.22 -10.12 9.06
N LEU A 144 -10.63 -10.83 10.00
CA LEU A 144 -11.13 -12.08 10.54
C LEU A 144 -12.10 -11.84 11.70
N PRO A 145 -13.08 -12.74 11.93
CA PRO A 145 -13.96 -12.66 13.09
C PRO A 145 -13.17 -12.59 14.41
N ALA A 146 -13.68 -11.82 15.36
CA ALA A 146 -13.14 -11.85 16.72
C ALA A 146 -13.39 -13.24 17.34
N PRO A 147 -12.43 -13.80 18.10
CA PRO A 147 -12.61 -15.05 18.83
C PRO A 147 -13.83 -14.94 19.75
N ALA A 148 -14.68 -15.98 19.77
CA ALA A 148 -15.82 -16.01 20.67
C ALA A 148 -15.37 -15.96 22.15
N GLY A 149 -15.94 -15.05 22.93
CA GLY A 149 -15.71 -14.97 24.37
C GLY A 149 -14.60 -14.04 24.87
N VAL A 150 -13.94 -13.28 23.99
CA VAL A 150 -13.01 -12.23 24.42
C VAL A 150 -13.78 -10.91 24.62
N PRO A 151 -13.87 -10.33 25.83
CA PRO A 151 -14.48 -9.01 26.00
C PRO A 151 -13.72 -7.98 25.17
N GLN A 152 -14.42 -7.25 24.31
CA GLN A 152 -13.83 -6.11 23.62
C GLN A 152 -13.59 -5.00 24.65
N HIS A 153 -12.33 -4.69 24.92
CA HIS A 153 -11.98 -3.52 25.71
C HIS A 153 -12.34 -2.27 24.93
N VAL A 154 -13.43 -1.64 25.32
CA VAL A 154 -13.82 -0.30 24.86
C VAL A 154 -12.95 0.70 25.62
N HIS A 155 -12.07 1.40 24.94
CA HIS A 155 -11.31 2.54 25.43
C HIS A 155 -11.84 3.81 24.81
#